data_1c646b114b075e5db253350bba453c07
#
_entry.id   1c646b114b075e5db253350bba453c07
#
_cell.length_a   1.000
_cell.length_b   1.000
_cell.length_c   1.000
_cell.angle_alpha   90.00
_cell.angle_beta   90.00
_cell.angle_gamma   90.00
#
_symmetry.space_group_name_H-M   'P 1'
#
loop_
_entity.id
_entity.type
_entity.pdbx_description
1 polymer ?
#
loop_
_entity_poly.entity_id
_entity_poly.type
_entity_poly.pdbx_seq_one_letter_code
_entity_poly.pdbx_strand_id
1 'polypeptide(L)'
;MEMGADVIKVEHPIQGDGNRGNEPQILGVSDLNLALNSGARSLTVSTRSPHWAEVVAGVTAWADAVIIGSRPKDAVRRGLDYHTLVQANSELVYCVISGFGLAGPWSEYKAHGQTMDAFAGRVDVEWENGQPLTRVGWRSAGTSLAGVFAAMGVLAAIVKRDRGGGSQFVHTSIWNSAMWWNWRDVNTWANNDEQWHEYRTLGSRYSMYSTSDGRALLVCPLEKVFWGRFCYIAGLDDLRERGDWTQSMDFGYDDEIPQIANAIGRRSLDEWSRLLDEAEIPFAPILTLEEAVKSEHAVANRLLRGIELPGGRAHVAASPVQISADPDEAIEPGLSDLPPPPDLGSHSDEILQQVGLGQLIGKNLSS
;
A
#
# COMPACT_ATOMS: atom_id res chain seq x y z
N MET A 1 1.36 12.51 -7.60
CA MET A 1 2.59 13.29 -7.58
C MET A 1 3.71 12.51 -8.25
N GLU A 2 4.18 11.40 -7.74
CA GLU A 2 5.28 10.63 -8.37
C GLU A 2 5.02 10.17 -9.82
N MET A 3 3.78 10.03 -10.23
CA MET A 3 3.35 9.71 -11.59
C MET A 3 2.90 10.94 -12.39
N GLY A 4 3.27 12.16 -11.98
CA GLY A 4 3.03 13.41 -12.69
C GLY A 4 1.73 14.14 -12.38
N ALA A 5 0.90 13.68 -11.44
CA ALA A 5 -0.29 14.41 -11.04
C ALA A 5 0.05 15.70 -10.26
N ASP A 6 -0.59 16.82 -10.62
CA ASP A 6 -0.62 18.03 -9.79
C ASP A 6 -1.68 17.89 -8.70
N VAL A 7 -1.26 17.85 -7.45
CA VAL A 7 -2.14 17.56 -6.31
C VAL A 7 -2.24 18.74 -5.37
N ILE A 8 -3.45 19.28 -5.23
CA ILE A 8 -3.80 20.26 -4.23
C ILE A 8 -4.38 19.57 -3.00
N LYS A 9 -3.76 19.74 -1.86
CA LYS A 9 -4.26 19.26 -0.58
C LYS A 9 -4.95 20.40 0.16
N VAL A 10 -6.27 20.27 0.34
CA VAL A 10 -7.07 21.24 1.10
C VAL A 10 -7.09 20.84 2.57
N GLU A 11 -6.60 21.68 3.44
CA GLU A 11 -6.32 21.39 4.84
C GLU A 11 -6.96 22.36 5.81
N HIS A 12 -7.13 21.92 7.06
CA HIS A 12 -7.56 22.82 8.14
C HIS A 12 -6.44 23.83 8.47
N PRO A 13 -6.74 25.13 8.58
CA PRO A 13 -5.72 26.17 8.62
C PRO A 13 -4.83 26.18 9.87
N ILE A 14 -5.25 25.54 10.96
CA ILE A 14 -4.49 25.52 12.23
C ILE A 14 -3.85 24.15 12.44
N GLN A 15 -4.59 23.09 12.24
CA GLN A 15 -4.14 21.72 12.55
C GLN A 15 -3.49 21.03 11.35
N GLY A 16 -3.87 21.43 10.14
CA GLY A 16 -3.49 20.69 8.92
C GLY A 16 -4.06 19.27 8.88
N ASP A 17 -3.36 18.41 8.17
CA ASP A 17 -3.56 16.97 8.21
C ASP A 17 -2.94 16.39 9.48
N GLY A 18 -3.64 15.44 10.11
CA GLY A 18 -3.12 14.73 11.28
C GLY A 18 -1.76 14.05 11.05
N ASN A 19 -1.46 13.67 9.82
CA ASN A 19 -0.18 13.07 9.45
C ASN A 19 1.02 14.02 9.57
N ARG A 20 0.82 15.32 9.70
CA ARG A 20 1.91 16.31 9.86
C ARG A 20 2.65 16.17 11.19
N GLY A 21 1.97 15.69 12.25
CA GLY A 21 2.51 15.58 13.60
C GLY A 21 2.79 14.16 14.08
N ASN A 22 2.67 13.14 13.22
CA ASN A 22 2.89 11.75 13.62
C ASN A 22 4.38 11.42 13.82
N GLU A 23 4.62 10.46 14.69
CA GLU A 23 5.94 9.82 14.88
C GLU A 23 6.05 8.53 14.03
N PRO A 24 7.25 8.13 13.61
CA PRO A 24 8.53 8.81 13.83
C PRO A 24 8.70 10.06 12.97
N GLN A 25 9.59 10.96 13.42
CA GLN A 25 10.00 12.11 12.62
C GLN A 25 11.38 11.88 12.01
N ILE A 26 11.54 12.32 10.76
CA ILE A 26 12.80 12.28 10.01
C ILE A 26 13.21 13.73 9.76
N LEU A 27 14.33 14.16 10.34
CA LEU A 27 14.82 15.53 10.24
C LEU A 27 13.76 16.59 10.63
N GLY A 28 12.92 16.27 11.62
CA GLY A 28 11.87 17.16 12.12
C GLY A 28 10.57 17.17 11.32
N VAL A 29 10.42 16.27 10.34
CA VAL A 29 9.20 16.07 9.55
C VAL A 29 8.66 14.67 9.76
N SER A 30 7.35 14.53 9.99
CA SER A 30 6.70 13.21 10.11
C SER A 30 6.99 12.33 8.89
N ASP A 31 7.33 11.06 9.12
CA ASP A 31 7.56 10.06 8.06
C ASP A 31 6.34 9.90 7.13
N LEU A 32 5.13 9.93 7.70
CA LEU A 32 3.90 9.88 6.92
C LEU A 32 3.71 11.14 6.06
N ASN A 33 4.07 12.30 6.57
CA ASN A 33 4.00 13.54 5.79
C ASN A 33 5.00 13.53 4.64
N LEU A 34 6.22 13.06 4.90
CA LEU A 34 7.24 12.86 3.85
C LEU A 34 6.77 11.89 2.77
N ALA A 35 6.33 10.71 3.17
CA ALA A 35 5.95 9.65 2.21
C ALA A 35 4.69 9.98 1.40
N LEU A 36 3.70 10.66 2.00
CA LEU A 36 2.38 10.83 1.40
C LEU A 36 2.12 12.21 0.79
N ASN A 37 2.90 13.24 1.15
CA ASN A 37 2.61 14.62 0.76
C ASN A 37 3.76 15.32 0.03
N SER A 38 4.91 14.68 -0.16
CA SER A 38 6.02 15.26 -0.92
C SER A 38 5.60 15.53 -2.36
N GLY A 39 5.85 16.76 -2.82
CA GLY A 39 5.45 17.25 -4.13
C GLY A 39 3.97 17.67 -4.25
N ALA A 40 3.20 17.66 -3.17
CA ALA A 40 1.86 18.26 -3.16
C ALA A 40 1.92 19.78 -2.96
N ARG A 41 0.80 20.46 -3.24
CA ARG A 41 0.58 21.87 -2.90
C ARG A 41 -0.46 21.98 -1.79
N SER A 42 -0.24 22.82 -0.78
CA SER A 42 -1.13 22.99 0.38
C SER A 42 -1.95 24.27 0.27
N LEU A 43 -3.27 24.12 0.34
CA LEU A 43 -4.25 25.20 0.49
C LEU A 43 -4.95 25.05 1.85
N THR A 44 -5.06 26.10 2.61
CA THR A 44 -5.78 26.06 3.89
C THR A 44 -7.08 26.85 3.86
N VAL A 45 -8.15 26.20 4.33
CA VAL A 45 -9.46 26.83 4.54
C VAL A 45 -10.25 26.09 5.61
N SER A 46 -10.90 26.83 6.50
CA SER A 46 -11.80 26.28 7.51
C SER A 46 -13.15 25.91 6.91
N THR A 47 -13.70 24.75 7.28
CA THR A 47 -15.09 24.38 6.96
C THR A 47 -16.12 25.33 7.58
N ARG A 48 -15.71 26.25 8.47
CA ARG A 48 -16.55 27.27 9.08
C ARG A 48 -16.37 28.63 8.42
N SER A 49 -15.41 28.79 7.53
CA SER A 49 -15.20 30.04 6.81
C SER A 49 -16.42 30.38 5.95
N PRO A 50 -16.87 31.65 5.91
CA PRO A 50 -17.91 32.07 4.99
C PRO A 50 -17.53 31.86 3.51
N HIS A 51 -16.24 31.70 3.21
CA HIS A 51 -15.71 31.43 1.87
C HIS A 51 -15.54 29.93 1.57
N TRP A 52 -15.89 29.02 2.49
CA TRP A 52 -15.72 27.57 2.30
C TRP A 52 -16.34 27.07 1.00
N ALA A 53 -17.61 27.37 0.77
CA ALA A 53 -18.33 26.91 -0.43
C ALA A 53 -17.73 27.46 -1.71
N GLU A 54 -17.30 28.73 -1.71
CA GLU A 54 -16.65 29.40 -2.84
C GLU A 54 -15.31 28.75 -3.18
N VAL A 55 -14.47 28.50 -2.17
CA VAL A 55 -13.17 27.83 -2.35
C VAL A 55 -13.35 26.41 -2.84
N VAL A 56 -14.26 25.64 -2.25
CA VAL A 56 -14.55 24.27 -2.68
C VAL A 56 -15.02 24.23 -4.15
N ALA A 57 -15.93 25.12 -4.54
CA ALA A 57 -16.42 25.20 -5.91
C ALA A 57 -15.28 25.57 -6.90
N GLY A 58 -14.44 26.55 -6.56
CA GLY A 58 -13.31 26.96 -7.41
C GLY A 58 -12.29 25.86 -7.61
N VAL A 59 -11.87 25.17 -6.52
CA VAL A 59 -10.92 24.04 -6.60
C VAL A 59 -11.55 22.88 -7.37
N THR A 60 -12.84 22.59 -7.18
CA THR A 60 -13.55 21.51 -7.90
C THR A 60 -13.67 21.82 -9.39
N ALA A 61 -13.94 23.07 -9.76
CA ALA A 61 -14.03 23.47 -11.18
C ALA A 61 -12.70 23.32 -11.92
N TRP A 62 -11.60 23.49 -11.21
CA TRP A 62 -10.24 23.33 -11.74
C TRP A 62 -9.80 21.86 -11.82
N ALA A 63 -10.23 21.01 -10.89
CA ALA A 63 -9.73 19.65 -10.74
C ALA A 63 -10.31 18.65 -11.75
N ASP A 64 -9.48 17.77 -12.30
CA ASP A 64 -9.94 16.58 -13.03
C ASP A 64 -10.59 15.57 -12.09
N ALA A 65 -10.06 15.44 -10.89
CA ALA A 65 -10.55 14.51 -9.89
C ALA A 65 -10.51 15.12 -8.48
N VAL A 66 -11.53 14.79 -7.67
CA VAL A 66 -11.59 15.16 -6.25
C VAL A 66 -11.66 13.88 -5.43
N ILE A 67 -10.75 13.74 -4.44
CA ILE A 67 -10.70 12.58 -3.55
C ILE A 67 -11.12 13.01 -2.15
N ILE A 68 -12.15 12.37 -1.62
CA ILE A 68 -12.73 12.66 -0.31
C ILE A 68 -12.54 11.47 0.65
N GLY A 69 -11.80 11.68 1.73
CA GLY A 69 -11.61 10.71 2.82
C GLY A 69 -12.56 11.00 3.98
N SER A 70 -13.86 10.71 3.86
CA SER A 70 -14.82 10.97 4.93
C SER A 70 -16.00 10.00 4.94
N ARG A 71 -16.72 9.98 6.08
CA ARG A 71 -18.00 9.25 6.16
C ARG A 71 -19.05 9.94 5.29
N PRO A 72 -20.05 9.19 4.74
CA PRO A 72 -21.03 9.74 3.82
C PRO A 72 -21.75 11.00 4.35
N LYS A 73 -22.25 10.93 5.59
CA LYS A 73 -22.97 12.08 6.21
C LYS A 73 -22.07 13.30 6.46
N ASP A 74 -20.79 13.09 6.70
CA ASP A 74 -19.84 14.21 6.91
C ASP A 74 -19.53 14.90 5.60
N ALA A 75 -19.46 14.17 4.47
CA ALA A 75 -19.32 14.74 3.14
C ALA A 75 -20.51 15.63 2.79
N VAL A 76 -21.73 15.11 2.95
CA VAL A 76 -22.97 15.88 2.72
C VAL A 76 -23.03 17.14 3.58
N ARG A 77 -22.78 17.02 4.88
CA ARG A 77 -22.81 18.17 5.80
C ARG A 77 -21.84 19.29 5.42
N ARG A 78 -20.72 18.95 4.76
CA ARG A 78 -19.69 19.91 4.37
C ARG A 78 -19.84 20.38 2.93
N GLY A 79 -20.83 19.92 2.16
CA GLY A 79 -20.98 20.20 0.75
C GLY A 79 -19.88 19.57 -0.10
N LEU A 80 -19.34 18.43 0.32
CA LEU A 80 -18.29 17.67 -0.36
C LEU A 80 -18.82 16.37 -0.97
N ASP A 81 -20.12 16.20 -1.07
CA ASP A 81 -20.74 15.06 -1.72
C ASP A 81 -20.75 15.22 -3.25
N TYR A 82 -20.89 14.10 -3.94
CA TYR A 82 -20.88 14.05 -5.41
C TYR A 82 -21.87 15.01 -6.07
N HIS A 83 -23.11 15.02 -5.59
CA HIS A 83 -24.18 15.82 -6.21
C HIS A 83 -23.94 17.32 -6.07
N THR A 84 -23.29 17.74 -4.99
CA THR A 84 -22.88 19.12 -4.77
C THR A 84 -21.70 19.49 -5.67
N LEU A 85 -20.64 18.65 -5.71
CA LEU A 85 -19.41 18.99 -6.43
C LEU A 85 -19.58 18.92 -7.96
N VAL A 86 -20.40 18.03 -8.48
CA VAL A 86 -20.65 17.91 -9.91
C VAL A 86 -21.35 19.15 -10.49
N GLN A 87 -21.97 20.00 -9.66
CA GLN A 87 -22.54 21.28 -10.11
C GLN A 87 -21.45 22.30 -10.48
N ALA A 88 -20.27 22.21 -9.85
CA ALA A 88 -19.13 23.05 -10.16
C ALA A 88 -18.31 22.50 -11.35
N ASN A 89 -18.34 21.19 -11.59
CA ASN A 89 -17.60 20.54 -12.68
C ASN A 89 -18.38 19.32 -13.21
N SER A 90 -19.04 19.45 -14.35
CA SER A 90 -19.84 18.40 -14.97
C SER A 90 -19.03 17.21 -15.52
N GLU A 91 -17.71 17.36 -15.63
CA GLU A 91 -16.75 16.33 -16.05
C GLU A 91 -15.94 15.75 -14.88
N LEU A 92 -16.35 16.03 -13.64
CA LEU A 92 -15.62 15.64 -12.43
C LEU A 92 -15.52 14.13 -12.28
N VAL A 93 -14.32 13.65 -12.00
CA VAL A 93 -14.12 12.32 -11.39
C VAL A 93 -14.13 12.49 -9.87
N TYR A 94 -15.22 12.06 -9.24
CA TYR A 94 -15.36 12.11 -7.78
C TYR A 94 -14.99 10.76 -7.19
N CYS A 95 -14.03 10.75 -6.26
CA CYS A 95 -13.61 9.54 -5.54
C CYS A 95 -13.85 9.68 -4.05
N VAL A 96 -14.55 8.73 -3.44
CA VAL A 96 -14.70 8.66 -1.98
C VAL A 96 -14.01 7.40 -1.43
N ILE A 97 -13.16 7.60 -0.43
CA ILE A 97 -12.54 6.55 0.38
C ILE A 97 -13.23 6.57 1.74
N SER A 98 -14.08 5.59 2.02
CA SER A 98 -14.76 5.47 3.31
C SER A 98 -14.07 4.45 4.22
N GLY A 99 -14.40 4.44 5.52
CA GLY A 99 -13.91 3.41 6.43
C GLY A 99 -14.51 2.03 6.12
N PHE A 100 -15.84 1.95 6.10
CA PHE A 100 -16.60 0.69 6.05
C PHE A 100 -17.56 0.58 4.86
N GLY A 101 -17.45 1.43 3.86
CA GLY A 101 -18.40 1.47 2.74
C GLY A 101 -19.44 2.57 2.89
N LEU A 102 -20.30 2.70 1.86
CA LEU A 102 -21.34 3.72 1.80
C LEU A 102 -22.69 3.23 2.37
N ALA A 103 -22.80 1.93 2.63
CA ALA A 103 -24.02 1.28 3.12
C ALA A 103 -23.67 0.21 4.16
N GLY A 104 -24.71 -0.31 4.83
CA GLY A 104 -24.58 -1.32 5.85
C GLY A 104 -24.43 -0.74 7.26
N PRO A 105 -24.49 -1.60 8.29
CA PRO A 105 -24.58 -1.16 9.69
C PRO A 105 -23.33 -0.42 10.18
N TRP A 106 -22.18 -0.62 9.55
CA TRP A 106 -20.90 -0.02 9.95
C TRP A 106 -20.52 1.25 9.16
N SER A 107 -21.27 1.63 8.12
CA SER A 107 -20.93 2.73 7.22
C SER A 107 -20.64 4.05 7.92
N GLU A 108 -21.27 4.28 9.10
CA GLU A 108 -21.11 5.49 9.88
C GLU A 108 -20.20 5.34 11.11
N TYR A 109 -19.57 4.18 11.29
CA TYR A 109 -18.63 3.98 12.41
C TYR A 109 -17.41 4.87 12.26
N LYS A 110 -16.96 5.40 13.40
CA LYS A 110 -15.69 6.11 13.50
C LYS A 110 -14.60 5.09 13.72
N ALA A 111 -13.54 5.16 12.92
CA ALA A 111 -12.45 4.23 13.01
C ALA A 111 -11.14 4.83 12.46
N HIS A 112 -10.03 4.26 12.86
CA HIS A 112 -8.71 4.48 12.29
C HIS A 112 -8.27 3.24 11.51
N GLY A 113 -7.28 3.35 10.62
CA GLY A 113 -6.88 2.32 9.66
C GLY A 113 -6.86 0.88 10.18
N GLN A 114 -6.18 0.63 11.29
CA GLN A 114 -6.07 -0.71 11.89
C GLN A 114 -7.42 -1.27 12.40
N THR A 115 -8.38 -0.41 12.73
CA THR A 115 -9.71 -0.85 13.16
C THR A 115 -10.43 -1.60 12.05
N MET A 116 -10.31 -1.13 10.80
CA MET A 116 -10.96 -1.80 9.67
C MET A 116 -10.30 -3.14 9.34
N ASP A 117 -8.96 -3.27 9.53
CA ASP A 117 -8.30 -4.57 9.39
C ASP A 117 -8.80 -5.59 10.44
N ALA A 118 -9.06 -5.13 11.68
CA ALA A 118 -9.65 -5.98 12.73
C ALA A 118 -11.06 -6.45 12.36
N PHE A 119 -11.91 -5.55 11.88
CA PHE A 119 -13.24 -5.92 11.35
C PHE A 119 -13.20 -6.81 10.11
N ALA A 120 -12.08 -6.82 9.39
CA ALA A 120 -11.85 -7.69 8.24
C ALA A 120 -11.26 -9.06 8.63
N GLY A 121 -11.14 -9.38 9.91
CA GLY A 121 -10.56 -10.65 10.37
C GLY A 121 -9.06 -10.80 10.12
N ARG A 122 -8.33 -9.68 9.94
CA ARG A 122 -6.89 -9.69 9.62
C ARG A 122 -5.98 -9.59 10.83
N VAL A 123 -6.53 -9.57 12.03
CA VAL A 123 -5.77 -9.41 13.26
C VAL A 123 -5.75 -10.73 13.99
N ASP A 124 -4.61 -11.38 13.97
CA ASP A 124 -4.37 -12.54 14.83
C ASP A 124 -4.20 -12.06 16.27
N VAL A 125 -4.94 -12.69 17.19
CA VAL A 125 -4.87 -12.36 18.60
C VAL A 125 -4.00 -13.39 19.33
N GLU A 126 -2.86 -12.93 19.82
CA GLU A 126 -2.06 -13.71 20.78
C GLU A 126 -2.52 -13.39 22.20
N TRP A 127 -2.53 -14.39 23.05
CA TRP A 127 -2.99 -14.25 24.43
C TRP A 127 -1.86 -14.57 25.40
N GLU A 128 -1.58 -13.68 26.34
CA GLU A 128 -0.66 -13.90 27.43
C GLU A 128 -1.37 -13.61 28.76
N ASN A 129 -1.38 -14.58 29.67
CA ASN A 129 -2.04 -14.48 30.98
C ASN A 129 -3.52 -14.03 30.89
N GLY A 130 -4.23 -14.47 29.84
CA GLY A 130 -5.63 -14.12 29.58
C GLY A 130 -5.86 -12.70 29.06
N GLN A 131 -4.80 -11.99 28.66
CA GLN A 131 -4.88 -10.68 28.01
C GLN A 131 -4.42 -10.77 26.55
N PRO A 132 -5.14 -10.09 25.62
CA PRO A 132 -4.70 -10.03 24.23
C PRO A 132 -3.45 -9.15 24.09
N LEU A 133 -2.46 -9.63 23.34
CA LEU A 133 -1.24 -8.88 23.07
C LEU A 133 -1.42 -7.96 21.86
N THR A 134 -0.95 -6.72 21.98
CA THR A 134 -0.84 -5.81 20.85
C THR A 134 0.54 -5.97 20.22
N ARG A 135 0.60 -6.46 18.98
CA ARG A 135 1.88 -6.57 18.26
C ARG A 135 2.40 -5.20 17.86
N VAL A 136 3.66 -4.95 18.19
CA VAL A 136 4.39 -3.77 17.71
C VAL A 136 4.67 -3.93 16.20
N GLY A 137 4.54 -2.84 15.44
CA GLY A 137 4.89 -2.83 14.02
C GLY A 137 3.78 -3.26 13.06
N TRP A 138 2.58 -3.57 13.56
CA TRP A 138 1.45 -3.82 12.69
C TRP A 138 1.14 -2.60 11.81
N ARG A 139 0.97 -2.83 10.51
CA ARG A 139 0.61 -1.82 9.52
C ARG A 139 -0.74 -2.19 8.89
N SER A 140 -1.62 -1.21 8.72
CA SER A 140 -2.91 -1.43 8.06
C SER A 140 -2.72 -1.67 6.57
N ALA A 141 -2.95 -2.90 6.13
CA ALA A 141 -3.00 -3.23 4.72
C ALA A 141 -4.22 -2.59 4.04
N GLY A 142 -5.35 -2.57 4.72
CA GLY A 142 -6.59 -1.97 4.20
C GLY A 142 -6.42 -0.49 3.86
N THR A 143 -5.73 0.29 4.70
CA THR A 143 -5.50 1.72 4.45
C THR A 143 -4.62 1.94 3.21
N SER A 144 -3.51 1.21 3.10
CA SER A 144 -2.60 1.32 1.95
C SER A 144 -3.27 0.91 0.65
N LEU A 145 -3.96 -0.23 0.66
CA LEU A 145 -4.68 -0.74 -0.51
C LEU A 145 -5.85 0.15 -0.93
N ALA A 146 -6.57 0.76 0.02
CA ALA A 146 -7.65 1.69 -0.31
C ALA A 146 -7.11 2.89 -1.11
N GLY A 147 -5.93 3.39 -0.79
CA GLY A 147 -5.24 4.42 -1.58
C GLY A 147 -4.91 3.95 -3.00
N VAL A 148 -4.33 2.75 -3.13
CA VAL A 148 -4.01 2.15 -4.44
C VAL A 148 -5.26 1.91 -5.27
N PHE A 149 -6.32 1.31 -4.71
CA PHE A 149 -7.58 1.08 -5.42
C PHE A 149 -8.29 2.38 -5.78
N ALA A 150 -8.21 3.41 -4.93
CA ALA A 150 -8.75 4.73 -5.27
C ALA A 150 -8.01 5.32 -6.47
N ALA A 151 -6.69 5.29 -6.48
CA ALA A 151 -5.89 5.78 -7.61
C ALA A 151 -6.21 5.02 -8.91
N MET A 152 -6.26 3.68 -8.87
CA MET A 152 -6.66 2.87 -10.02
C MET A 152 -8.08 3.20 -10.49
N GLY A 153 -9.02 3.34 -9.56
CA GLY A 153 -10.41 3.71 -9.87
C GLY A 153 -10.52 5.10 -10.51
N VAL A 154 -9.77 6.08 -10.00
CA VAL A 154 -9.71 7.44 -10.57
C VAL A 154 -9.15 7.41 -11.98
N LEU A 155 -8.03 6.72 -12.23
CA LEU A 155 -7.44 6.61 -13.56
C LEU A 155 -8.41 5.94 -14.56
N ALA A 156 -9.06 4.84 -14.17
CA ALA A 156 -10.07 4.19 -15.00
C ALA A 156 -11.27 5.09 -15.28
N ALA A 157 -11.69 5.89 -14.29
CA ALA A 157 -12.79 6.84 -14.43
C ALA A 157 -12.41 8.03 -15.34
N ILE A 158 -11.19 8.54 -15.27
CA ILE A 158 -10.67 9.55 -16.19
C ILE A 158 -10.73 9.03 -17.63
N VAL A 159 -10.21 7.83 -17.89
CA VAL A 159 -10.27 7.20 -19.23
C VAL A 159 -11.71 7.06 -19.72
N LYS A 160 -12.66 6.72 -18.84
CA LYS A 160 -14.09 6.61 -19.21
C LYS A 160 -14.71 7.98 -19.49
N ARG A 161 -14.42 8.99 -18.67
CA ARG A 161 -14.83 10.38 -18.87
C ARG A 161 -14.36 10.89 -20.24
N ASP A 162 -13.09 10.74 -20.54
CA ASP A 162 -12.45 11.24 -21.76
C ASP A 162 -12.99 10.57 -23.05
N ARG A 163 -13.64 9.41 -22.88
CA ARG A 163 -14.38 8.74 -23.96
C ARG A 163 -15.86 9.18 -24.05
N GLY A 164 -16.22 10.29 -23.43
CA GLY A 164 -17.59 10.83 -23.47
C GLY A 164 -18.51 10.28 -22.38
N GLY A 165 -17.96 9.71 -21.30
CA GLY A 165 -18.75 9.16 -20.20
C GLY A 165 -19.26 10.20 -19.18
N GLY A 166 -18.92 11.49 -19.34
CA GLY A 166 -19.27 12.56 -18.39
C GLY A 166 -18.67 12.33 -16.99
N SER A 167 -19.22 13.00 -15.98
CA SER A 167 -18.76 12.84 -14.59
C SER A 167 -18.84 11.39 -14.12
N GLN A 168 -17.88 11.00 -13.28
CA GLN A 168 -17.76 9.64 -12.78
C GLN A 168 -17.74 9.62 -11.24
N PHE A 169 -18.38 8.60 -10.67
CA PHE A 169 -18.35 8.33 -9.24
C PHE A 169 -17.51 7.07 -8.96
N VAL A 170 -16.46 7.22 -8.18
CA VAL A 170 -15.57 6.15 -7.73
C VAL A 170 -15.73 5.96 -6.22
N HIS A 171 -15.86 4.74 -5.77
CA HIS A 171 -15.92 4.42 -4.35
C HIS A 171 -15.02 3.24 -4.02
N THR A 172 -14.26 3.39 -2.94
CA THR A 172 -13.59 2.29 -2.24
C THR A 172 -13.73 2.47 -0.74
N SER A 173 -13.49 1.40 0.02
CA SER A 173 -13.40 1.50 1.47
C SER A 173 -12.19 0.76 2.02
N ILE A 174 -11.71 1.19 3.16
CA ILE A 174 -10.58 0.57 3.83
C ILE A 174 -10.92 -0.88 4.20
N TRP A 175 -12.14 -1.13 4.70
CA TRP A 175 -12.61 -2.47 5.05
C TRP A 175 -12.70 -3.39 3.83
N ASN A 176 -13.31 -2.95 2.71
CA ASN A 176 -13.38 -3.75 1.48
C ASN A 176 -11.97 -4.08 0.95
N SER A 177 -11.06 -3.12 1.04
CA SER A 177 -9.66 -3.30 0.61
C SER A 177 -8.92 -4.32 1.50
N ALA A 178 -9.16 -4.30 2.81
CA ALA A 178 -8.64 -5.29 3.74
C ALA A 178 -9.21 -6.69 3.48
N MET A 179 -10.52 -6.79 3.21
CA MET A 179 -11.17 -8.06 2.81
C MET A 179 -10.62 -8.57 1.49
N TRP A 180 -10.44 -7.70 0.51
CA TRP A 180 -9.87 -8.07 -0.79
C TRP A 180 -8.42 -8.59 -0.66
N TRP A 181 -7.62 -8.06 0.24
CA TRP A 181 -6.27 -8.60 0.50
C TRP A 181 -6.29 -10.07 0.92
N ASN A 182 -7.34 -10.49 1.59
CA ASN A 182 -7.60 -11.87 1.99
C ASN A 182 -8.47 -12.64 0.98
N TRP A 183 -8.49 -12.24 -0.29
CA TRP A 183 -9.43 -12.78 -1.28
C TRP A 183 -9.42 -14.31 -1.39
N ARG A 184 -8.26 -14.95 -1.21
CA ARG A 184 -8.17 -16.42 -1.24
C ARG A 184 -8.95 -17.07 -0.10
N ASP A 185 -8.71 -16.60 1.13
CA ASP A 185 -9.41 -17.11 2.31
C ASP A 185 -10.90 -16.79 2.25
N VAL A 186 -11.26 -15.59 1.80
CA VAL A 186 -12.66 -15.19 1.58
C VAL A 186 -13.34 -16.11 0.57
N ASN A 187 -12.70 -16.37 -0.57
CA ASN A 187 -13.24 -17.27 -1.60
C ASN A 187 -13.36 -18.71 -1.09
N THR A 188 -12.34 -19.20 -0.38
CA THR A 188 -12.36 -20.54 0.19
C THR A 188 -13.47 -20.68 1.21
N TRP A 189 -13.60 -19.73 2.14
CA TRP A 189 -14.65 -19.74 3.14
C TRP A 189 -16.06 -19.62 2.52
N ALA A 190 -16.24 -18.79 1.52
CA ALA A 190 -17.53 -18.58 0.86
C ALA A 190 -18.04 -19.81 0.07
N ASN A 191 -17.15 -20.76 -0.26
CA ASN A 191 -17.48 -21.89 -1.12
C ASN A 191 -17.27 -23.25 -0.47
N ASN A 192 -16.60 -23.36 0.68
CA ASN A 192 -16.20 -24.64 1.30
C ASN A 192 -16.53 -24.71 2.79
N ASP A 193 -17.72 -24.31 3.19
CA ASP A 193 -18.27 -24.40 4.56
C ASP A 193 -17.23 -24.59 5.72
N GLU A 194 -17.01 -25.84 6.18
CA GLU A 194 -16.22 -26.12 7.38
C GLU A 194 -14.74 -26.48 7.12
N GLN A 195 -14.31 -26.70 5.88
CA GLN A 195 -12.99 -27.29 5.56
C GLN A 195 -11.89 -26.26 5.23
N TRP A 196 -12.15 -24.96 5.26
CA TRP A 196 -11.18 -23.95 4.86
C TRP A 196 -9.91 -23.90 5.77
N HIS A 197 -9.98 -24.42 6.99
CA HIS A 197 -8.83 -24.50 7.91
C HIS A 197 -7.75 -25.50 7.48
N GLU A 198 -8.10 -26.53 6.72
CA GLU A 198 -7.17 -27.57 6.28
C GLU A 198 -6.18 -27.07 5.20
N TYR A 199 -6.52 -25.98 4.50
CA TYR A 199 -5.69 -25.43 3.41
C TYR A 199 -4.65 -24.40 3.89
N ARG A 200 -4.41 -24.26 5.20
CA ARG A 200 -3.49 -23.26 5.76
C ARG A 200 -2.02 -23.67 5.72
N THR A 201 -1.69 -24.90 5.49
CA THR A 201 -0.30 -25.39 5.40
C THR A 201 0.11 -25.57 3.94
N LEU A 202 1.23 -24.97 3.58
CA LEU A 202 1.76 -25.04 2.21
C LEU A 202 2.61 -26.31 1.96
N GLY A 203 2.71 -27.22 2.93
CA GLY A 203 3.45 -28.49 2.81
C GLY A 203 4.98 -28.34 2.91
N SER A 204 5.68 -29.49 2.91
CA SER A 204 7.12 -29.58 3.16
C SER A 204 7.97 -28.85 2.11
N ARG A 205 7.52 -28.80 0.86
CA ARG A 205 8.25 -28.22 -0.26
C ARG A 205 7.99 -26.73 -0.47
N TYR A 206 7.17 -26.11 0.39
CA TYR A 206 6.95 -24.68 0.45
C TYR A 206 6.98 -24.22 1.91
N SER A 207 8.12 -24.41 2.55
CA SER A 207 8.28 -24.16 4.00
C SER A 207 9.63 -23.56 4.32
N MET A 208 9.70 -22.95 5.51
CA MET A 208 10.94 -22.38 6.03
C MET A 208 11.71 -23.42 6.85
N TYR A 209 13.02 -23.46 6.66
CA TYR A 209 13.93 -24.34 7.38
C TYR A 209 15.12 -23.57 7.95
N SER A 210 15.64 -24.02 9.09
CA SER A 210 16.82 -23.44 9.71
C SER A 210 18.09 -23.94 9.04
N THR A 211 18.98 -23.02 8.71
CA THR A 211 20.34 -23.28 8.20
C THR A 211 21.33 -23.48 9.36
N SER A 212 22.54 -23.97 9.07
CA SER A 212 23.57 -24.25 10.09
C SER A 212 24.04 -23.03 10.87
N ASP A 213 23.90 -21.85 10.31
CA ASP A 213 24.22 -20.55 10.91
C ASP A 213 23.04 -19.91 11.64
N GLY A 214 21.94 -20.64 11.84
CA GLY A 214 20.77 -20.16 12.57
C GLY A 214 19.89 -19.18 11.82
N ARG A 215 20.06 -19.06 10.49
CA ARG A 215 19.21 -18.26 9.61
C ARG A 215 18.03 -19.10 9.12
N ALA A 216 17.09 -18.46 8.45
CA ALA A 216 15.94 -19.14 7.83
C ALA A 216 15.99 -19.05 6.30
N LEU A 217 15.70 -20.18 5.67
CA LEU A 217 15.61 -20.36 4.23
C LEU A 217 14.21 -20.86 3.86
N LEU A 218 13.49 -20.17 3.00
CA LEU A 218 12.29 -20.67 2.36
C LEU A 218 12.68 -21.42 1.09
N VAL A 219 12.25 -22.67 0.96
CA VAL A 219 12.43 -23.47 -0.25
C VAL A 219 11.13 -23.64 -0.98
N CYS A 220 11.16 -23.63 -2.33
CA CYS A 220 9.98 -23.70 -3.19
C CYS A 220 10.15 -24.65 -4.40
N PRO A 221 10.72 -25.87 -4.24
CA PRO A 221 10.90 -26.82 -5.36
C PRO A 221 9.60 -27.59 -5.64
N LEU A 222 8.56 -26.90 -6.07
CA LEU A 222 7.21 -27.46 -6.22
C LEU A 222 7.03 -28.30 -7.46
N GLU A 223 7.70 -27.96 -8.57
CA GLU A 223 7.64 -28.69 -9.82
C GLU A 223 8.62 -29.86 -9.81
N LYS A 224 8.29 -30.95 -10.52
CA LYS A 224 9.10 -32.18 -10.57
C LYS A 224 10.57 -31.91 -10.90
N VAL A 225 10.85 -31.00 -11.81
CA VAL A 225 12.21 -30.67 -12.24
C VAL A 225 13.00 -30.00 -11.11
N PHE A 226 12.39 -29.07 -10.39
CA PHE A 226 13.03 -28.37 -9.27
C PHE A 226 13.17 -29.27 -8.05
N TRP A 227 12.17 -30.12 -7.77
CA TRP A 227 12.26 -31.13 -6.72
C TRP A 227 13.40 -32.12 -6.97
N GLY A 228 13.53 -32.64 -8.19
CA GLY A 228 14.61 -33.55 -8.55
C GLY A 228 16.00 -32.93 -8.40
N ARG A 229 16.17 -31.66 -8.80
CA ARG A 229 17.42 -30.89 -8.61
C ARG A 229 17.70 -30.65 -7.12
N PHE A 230 16.69 -30.25 -6.36
CA PHE A 230 16.80 -30.04 -4.91
C PHE A 230 17.23 -31.30 -4.19
N CYS A 231 16.57 -32.43 -4.45
CA CYS A 231 16.94 -33.73 -3.84
C CYS A 231 18.41 -34.08 -4.14
N TYR A 232 18.87 -33.85 -5.35
CA TYR A 232 20.25 -34.12 -5.72
C TYR A 232 21.25 -33.28 -4.90
N ILE A 233 21.08 -31.95 -4.82
CA ILE A 233 21.99 -31.07 -4.07
C ILE A 233 21.85 -31.22 -2.55
N ALA A 234 20.68 -31.63 -2.08
CA ALA A 234 20.40 -31.84 -0.65
C ALA A 234 20.82 -33.26 -0.17
N GLY A 235 21.13 -34.18 -1.09
CA GLY A 235 21.43 -35.58 -0.79
C GLY A 235 20.20 -36.34 -0.30
N LEU A 236 19.04 -36.10 -0.92
CA LEU A 236 17.73 -36.70 -0.62
C LEU A 236 17.26 -37.58 -1.78
N ASP A 237 18.16 -38.42 -2.32
CA ASP A 237 17.92 -39.19 -3.52
C ASP A 237 16.69 -40.11 -3.36
N ASP A 238 16.44 -40.66 -2.16
CA ASP A 238 15.28 -41.51 -1.87
C ASP A 238 13.93 -40.81 -2.04
N LEU A 239 13.92 -39.46 -1.95
CA LEU A 239 12.72 -38.64 -2.12
C LEU A 239 12.52 -38.13 -3.56
N ARG A 240 13.51 -38.31 -4.43
CA ARG A 240 13.57 -37.68 -5.75
C ARG A 240 12.36 -37.94 -6.64
N GLU A 241 11.90 -39.18 -6.67
CA GLU A 241 10.76 -39.60 -7.50
C GLU A 241 9.40 -39.51 -6.76
N ARG A 242 9.44 -39.13 -5.47
CA ARG A 242 8.25 -39.00 -4.65
C ARG A 242 7.46 -37.76 -5.06
N GLY A 243 6.14 -37.93 -5.22
CA GLY A 243 5.21 -36.82 -5.49
C GLY A 243 4.06 -37.23 -6.38
N ASP A 244 2.97 -36.47 -6.34
CA ASP A 244 1.88 -36.56 -7.31
C ASP A 244 2.15 -35.61 -8.48
N TRP A 245 2.81 -36.12 -9.49
CA TRP A 245 3.18 -35.36 -10.68
C TRP A 245 2.09 -35.36 -11.77
N THR A 246 0.86 -35.75 -11.43
CA THR A 246 -0.32 -35.54 -12.28
C THR A 246 -0.74 -34.06 -12.29
N GLN A 247 -0.36 -33.33 -11.25
CA GLN A 247 -0.47 -31.87 -11.16
C GLN A 247 0.84 -31.21 -11.57
N SER A 248 0.78 -29.91 -11.90
CA SER A 248 1.97 -29.12 -12.25
C SER A 248 2.89 -28.87 -11.05
N MET A 249 2.34 -28.85 -9.85
CA MET A 249 3.04 -28.59 -8.59
C MET A 249 2.62 -29.60 -7.53
N ASP A 250 3.57 -30.00 -6.67
CA ASP A 250 3.34 -30.84 -5.50
C ASP A 250 3.97 -30.17 -4.27
N PHE A 251 3.16 -29.91 -3.26
CA PHE A 251 3.59 -29.20 -2.03
C PHE A 251 4.29 -30.14 -1.02
N GLY A 252 4.38 -31.42 -1.31
CA GLY A 252 5.06 -32.41 -0.49
C GLY A 252 4.24 -32.93 0.69
N TYR A 253 4.91 -33.68 1.56
CA TYR A 253 4.28 -34.46 2.62
C TYR A 253 4.97 -34.17 3.97
N ASP A 254 4.22 -34.27 5.07
CA ASP A 254 4.72 -33.94 6.42
C ASP A 254 5.93 -34.78 6.84
N ASP A 255 6.02 -36.04 6.42
CA ASP A 255 7.13 -36.95 6.73
C ASP A 255 8.42 -36.61 5.97
N GLU A 256 8.39 -35.71 4.99
CA GLU A 256 9.57 -35.14 4.33
C GLU A 256 10.23 -34.04 5.20
N ILE A 257 9.46 -33.37 6.07
CA ILE A 257 9.92 -32.20 6.84
C ILE A 257 11.21 -32.49 7.64
N PRO A 258 11.31 -33.58 8.42
CA PRO A 258 12.55 -33.86 9.18
C PRO A 258 13.76 -34.12 8.29
N GLN A 259 13.56 -34.73 7.13
CA GLN A 259 14.63 -35.05 6.17
C GLN A 259 15.15 -33.77 5.49
N ILE A 260 14.25 -32.90 5.05
CA ILE A 260 14.59 -31.61 4.45
C ILE A 260 15.28 -30.72 5.49
N ALA A 261 14.72 -30.64 6.71
CA ALA A 261 15.30 -29.85 7.81
C ALA A 261 16.74 -30.32 8.14
N ASN A 262 16.98 -31.63 8.21
CA ASN A 262 18.30 -32.17 8.45
C ASN A 262 19.28 -31.85 7.30
N ALA A 263 18.83 -31.92 6.06
CA ALA A 263 19.65 -31.59 4.90
C ALA A 263 20.02 -30.09 4.89
N ILE A 264 19.03 -29.20 5.08
CA ILE A 264 19.23 -27.76 5.08
C ILE A 264 20.09 -27.32 6.26
N GLY A 265 19.93 -27.91 7.46
CA GLY A 265 20.73 -27.63 8.63
C GLY A 265 22.23 -27.94 8.54
N ARG A 266 22.69 -28.55 7.42
CA ARG A 266 24.13 -28.89 7.22
C ARG A 266 24.95 -27.77 6.61
N ARG A 267 24.32 -26.73 6.04
CA ARG A 267 25.03 -25.64 5.34
C ARG A 267 24.48 -24.29 5.79
N SER A 268 25.28 -23.24 5.60
CA SER A 268 24.90 -21.86 5.87
C SER A 268 23.87 -21.35 4.85
N LEU A 269 23.21 -20.24 5.18
CA LEU A 269 22.28 -19.57 4.28
C LEU A 269 22.95 -19.16 2.96
N ASP A 270 24.18 -18.61 3.02
CA ASP A 270 24.93 -18.19 1.83
C ASP A 270 25.29 -19.38 0.94
N GLU A 271 25.74 -20.51 1.53
CA GLU A 271 26.02 -21.73 0.78
C GLU A 271 24.78 -22.27 0.08
N TRP A 272 23.64 -22.29 0.79
CA TRP A 272 22.39 -22.73 0.18
C TRP A 272 21.92 -21.78 -0.92
N SER A 273 21.98 -20.47 -0.69
CA SER A 273 21.58 -19.46 -1.67
C SER A 273 22.34 -19.63 -2.97
N ARG A 274 23.67 -19.81 -2.90
CA ARG A 274 24.49 -20.05 -4.08
C ARG A 274 24.14 -21.38 -4.78
N LEU A 275 23.99 -22.48 -4.05
CA LEU A 275 23.69 -23.79 -4.63
C LEU A 275 22.30 -23.84 -5.30
N LEU A 276 21.31 -23.17 -4.70
CA LEU A 276 19.94 -23.15 -5.22
C LEU A 276 19.86 -22.23 -6.46
N ASP A 277 20.57 -21.11 -6.46
CA ASP A 277 20.70 -20.21 -7.61
C ASP A 277 21.38 -20.91 -8.79
N GLU A 278 22.56 -21.51 -8.58
CA GLU A 278 23.28 -22.26 -9.60
C GLU A 278 22.48 -23.44 -10.18
N ALA A 279 21.59 -24.04 -9.38
CA ALA A 279 20.70 -25.10 -9.81
C ALA A 279 19.37 -24.60 -10.39
N GLU A 280 19.15 -23.29 -10.44
CA GLU A 280 17.92 -22.64 -10.90
C GLU A 280 16.68 -23.16 -10.18
N ILE A 281 16.76 -23.29 -8.84
CA ILE A 281 15.67 -23.77 -7.99
C ILE A 281 15.04 -22.55 -7.28
N PRO A 282 13.71 -22.38 -7.30
CA PRO A 282 13.07 -21.29 -6.55
C PRO A 282 13.31 -21.39 -5.03
N PHE A 283 13.79 -20.32 -4.43
CA PHE A 283 14.04 -20.19 -3.00
C PHE A 283 13.99 -18.73 -2.56
N ALA A 284 13.97 -18.48 -1.24
CA ALA A 284 14.18 -17.16 -0.69
C ALA A 284 14.94 -17.21 0.64
N PRO A 285 16.06 -16.50 0.79
CA PRO A 285 16.61 -16.20 2.10
C PRO A 285 15.62 -15.32 2.88
N ILE A 286 15.37 -15.61 4.14
CA ILE A 286 14.54 -14.73 4.97
C ILE A 286 15.43 -13.57 5.47
N LEU A 287 15.32 -12.46 4.78
CA LEU A 287 16.06 -11.24 5.09
C LEU A 287 15.36 -10.42 6.17
N THR A 288 16.13 -9.72 6.97
CA THR A 288 15.61 -8.60 7.76
C THR A 288 15.26 -7.42 6.84
N LEU A 289 14.43 -6.49 7.31
CA LEU A 289 14.13 -5.28 6.54
C LEU A 289 15.41 -4.48 6.22
N GLU A 290 16.35 -4.43 7.17
CA GLU A 290 17.63 -3.74 6.98
C GLU A 290 18.45 -4.35 5.85
N GLU A 291 18.58 -5.68 5.83
CA GLU A 291 19.28 -6.41 4.76
C GLU A 291 18.62 -6.19 3.40
N ALA A 292 17.28 -6.26 3.36
CA ALA A 292 16.54 -6.05 2.12
C ALA A 292 16.71 -4.62 1.56
N VAL A 293 16.60 -3.60 2.42
CA VAL A 293 16.76 -2.18 2.03
C VAL A 293 18.19 -1.86 1.58
N LYS A 294 19.20 -2.49 2.19
CA LYS A 294 20.63 -2.29 1.86
C LYS A 294 21.12 -3.16 0.72
N SER A 295 20.31 -4.06 0.18
CA SER A 295 20.72 -4.97 -0.89
C SER A 295 21.05 -4.22 -2.19
N GLU A 296 21.97 -4.76 -2.98
CA GLU A 296 22.26 -4.28 -4.34
C GLU A 296 20.99 -4.29 -5.20
N HIS A 297 20.09 -5.26 -4.96
CA HIS A 297 18.82 -5.36 -5.65
C HIS A 297 17.92 -4.17 -5.35
N ALA A 298 17.84 -3.72 -4.09
CA ALA A 298 17.07 -2.54 -3.70
C ALA A 298 17.60 -1.26 -4.37
N VAL A 299 18.92 -1.13 -4.48
CA VAL A 299 19.57 -0.01 -5.18
C VAL A 299 19.28 -0.06 -6.67
N ALA A 300 19.48 -1.22 -7.31
CA ALA A 300 19.23 -1.40 -8.75
C ALA A 300 17.75 -1.17 -9.12
N ASN A 301 16.81 -1.52 -8.23
CA ASN A 301 15.37 -1.32 -8.43
C ASN A 301 14.87 0.02 -7.87
N ARG A 302 15.75 0.93 -7.48
CA ARG A 302 15.38 2.29 -7.05
C ARG A 302 14.35 2.30 -5.91
N LEU A 303 14.52 1.41 -4.92
CA LEU A 303 13.61 1.29 -3.79
C LEU A 303 13.39 2.60 -3.04
N LEU A 304 14.44 3.43 -2.94
CA LEU A 304 14.41 4.67 -2.19
C LEU A 304 14.55 5.89 -3.10
N ARG A 305 13.84 6.96 -2.74
CA ARG A 305 13.87 8.28 -3.35
C ARG A 305 14.30 9.33 -2.34
N GLY A 306 15.12 10.28 -2.77
CA GLY A 306 15.59 11.37 -1.93
C GLY A 306 14.58 12.51 -1.81
N ILE A 307 14.65 13.20 -0.68
CA ILE A 307 13.94 14.45 -0.40
C ILE A 307 14.92 15.37 0.33
N GLU A 308 15.23 16.53 -0.26
CA GLU A 308 16.08 17.51 0.40
C GLU A 308 15.27 18.30 1.44
N LEU A 309 15.75 18.32 2.68
CA LEU A 309 15.17 19.06 3.80
C LEU A 309 16.19 20.01 4.42
N PRO A 310 15.78 21.03 5.18
CA PRO A 310 16.72 21.96 5.82
C PRO A 310 17.77 21.31 6.72
N GLY A 311 17.46 20.11 7.27
CA GLY A 311 18.37 19.35 8.14
C GLY A 311 19.21 18.30 7.43
N GLY A 312 19.13 18.15 6.11
CA GLY A 312 19.80 17.14 5.31
C GLY A 312 18.88 16.37 4.37
N ARG A 313 19.38 15.24 3.84
CA ARG A 313 18.63 14.42 2.88
C ARG A 313 17.87 13.29 3.59
N ALA A 314 16.56 13.29 3.44
CA ALA A 314 15.69 12.17 3.82
C ALA A 314 15.51 11.19 2.66
N HIS A 315 15.08 9.96 2.98
CA HIS A 315 14.75 8.95 1.98
C HIS A 315 13.36 8.37 2.28
N VAL A 316 12.57 8.19 1.24
CA VAL A 316 11.26 7.53 1.29
C VAL A 316 11.20 6.38 0.30
N ALA A 317 10.34 5.40 0.55
CA ALA A 317 10.09 4.35 -0.43
C ALA A 317 9.48 4.97 -1.70
N ALA A 318 10.10 4.70 -2.84
CA ALA A 318 9.61 5.17 -4.14
C ALA A 318 8.37 4.40 -4.58
N SER A 319 7.58 4.98 -5.49
CA SER A 319 6.50 4.24 -6.16
C SER A 319 7.06 3.00 -6.85
N PRO A 320 6.44 1.82 -6.68
CA PRO A 320 6.84 0.63 -7.44
C PRO A 320 6.43 0.70 -8.92
N VAL A 321 5.62 1.69 -9.31
CA VAL A 321 5.18 1.91 -10.69
C VAL A 321 6.02 3.00 -11.30
N GLN A 322 6.67 2.68 -12.41
CA GLN A 322 7.43 3.61 -13.24
C GLN A 322 6.73 3.77 -14.59
N ILE A 323 6.66 4.99 -15.06
CA ILE A 323 6.06 5.34 -16.37
C ILE A 323 7.13 6.08 -17.17
N SER A 324 7.51 5.51 -18.31
CA SER A 324 8.43 6.13 -19.27
C SER A 324 7.94 5.89 -20.69
N ALA A 325 8.29 6.77 -21.59
CA ALA A 325 8.08 6.58 -23.03
C ALA A 325 9.10 5.62 -23.66
N ASP A 326 10.26 5.46 -23.02
CA ASP A 326 11.34 4.58 -23.44
C ASP A 326 11.61 3.52 -22.35
N PRO A 327 11.60 2.21 -22.68
CA PRO A 327 11.94 1.17 -21.73
C PRO A 327 13.34 1.33 -21.11
N ASP A 328 14.32 1.83 -21.87
CA ASP A 328 15.67 2.00 -21.39
C ASP A 328 15.79 3.09 -20.30
N GLU A 329 14.98 4.15 -20.39
CA GLU A 329 14.87 5.16 -19.34
C GLU A 329 14.30 4.57 -18.02
N ALA A 330 13.46 3.56 -18.10
CA ALA A 330 12.88 2.92 -16.92
C ALA A 330 13.92 2.13 -16.10
N ILE A 331 15.03 1.73 -16.69
CA ILE A 331 16.12 0.97 -16.04
C ILE A 331 17.36 1.82 -15.74
N GLU A 332 17.41 3.08 -16.18
CA GLU A 332 18.52 3.98 -15.84
C GLU A 332 18.62 4.26 -14.33
N PRO A 333 19.82 4.31 -13.75
CA PRO A 333 19.98 4.60 -12.32
C PRO A 333 19.56 6.04 -11.98
N GLY A 334 18.80 6.18 -10.91
CA GLY A 334 18.47 7.44 -10.28
C GLY A 334 17.09 7.98 -10.65
N LEU A 335 16.18 7.97 -9.65
CA LEU A 335 14.95 8.76 -9.70
C LEU A 335 15.29 10.20 -9.32
N SER A 336 14.64 11.18 -9.98
CA SER A 336 14.70 12.58 -9.52
C SER A 336 14.18 12.69 -8.10
N ASP A 337 14.80 13.54 -7.28
CA ASP A 337 14.32 13.83 -5.94
C ASP A 337 12.90 14.40 -5.98
N LEU A 338 12.13 14.09 -4.94
CA LEU A 338 10.83 14.72 -4.75
C LEU A 338 11.02 16.09 -4.08
N PRO A 339 10.21 17.09 -4.45
CA PRO A 339 10.08 18.28 -3.62
C PRO A 339 9.64 17.90 -2.20
N PRO A 340 10.08 18.61 -1.16
CA PRO A 340 9.63 18.36 0.21
C PRO A 340 8.10 18.50 0.31
N PRO A 341 7.49 17.89 1.36
CA PRO A 341 6.09 18.15 1.63
C PRO A 341 5.90 19.64 1.93
N PRO A 342 4.83 20.25 1.44
CA PRO A 342 4.63 21.69 1.60
C PRO A 342 4.39 22.08 3.06
N ASP A 343 4.87 23.24 3.45
CA ASP A 343 4.41 23.87 4.68
C ASP A 343 2.90 24.13 4.61
N LEU A 344 2.25 24.14 5.78
CA LEU A 344 0.80 24.28 5.87
C LEU A 344 0.35 25.61 5.23
N GLY A 345 -0.44 25.53 4.17
CA GLY A 345 -1.00 26.66 3.45
C GLY A 345 0.00 27.46 2.60
N SER A 346 1.22 26.98 2.41
CA SER A 346 2.27 27.71 1.69
C SER A 346 1.93 28.06 0.23
N HIS A 347 0.97 27.38 -0.36
CA HIS A 347 0.52 27.61 -1.74
C HIS A 347 -0.88 28.23 -1.83
N SER A 348 -1.45 28.70 -0.70
CA SER A 348 -2.83 29.19 -0.68
C SER A 348 -3.08 30.31 -1.68
N ASP A 349 -2.23 31.33 -1.70
CA ASP A 349 -2.40 32.50 -2.60
C ASP A 349 -2.25 32.12 -4.07
N GLU A 350 -1.25 31.28 -4.39
CA GLU A 350 -1.03 30.78 -5.74
C GLU A 350 -2.24 29.97 -6.24
N ILE A 351 -2.73 29.05 -5.39
CA ILE A 351 -3.88 28.20 -5.74
C ILE A 351 -5.16 29.07 -5.91
N LEU A 352 -5.42 30.00 -4.99
CA LEU A 352 -6.55 30.91 -5.09
C LEU A 352 -6.51 31.73 -6.40
N GLN A 353 -5.35 32.21 -6.80
CA GLN A 353 -5.18 32.89 -8.08
C GLN A 353 -5.45 31.96 -9.25
N GLN A 354 -4.93 30.76 -9.23
CA GLN A 354 -5.08 29.75 -10.28
C GLN A 354 -6.53 29.32 -10.49
N VAL A 355 -7.31 29.16 -9.42
CA VAL A 355 -8.72 28.76 -9.48
C VAL A 355 -9.69 29.94 -9.64
N GLY A 356 -9.19 31.13 -9.97
CA GLY A 356 -10.01 32.32 -10.23
C GLY A 356 -10.56 33.00 -8.98
N LEU A 357 -9.99 32.75 -7.82
CA LEU A 357 -10.42 33.28 -6.52
C LEU A 357 -9.42 34.29 -5.92
N GLY A 358 -8.67 35.01 -6.77
CA GLY A 358 -7.65 36.00 -6.32
C GLY A 358 -8.19 37.08 -5.39
N GLN A 359 -9.50 37.38 -5.43
CA GLN A 359 -10.17 38.32 -4.50
C GLN A 359 -10.19 37.80 -3.03
N LEU A 360 -9.87 36.53 -2.80
CA LEU A 360 -9.77 35.93 -1.45
C LEU A 360 -8.36 35.99 -0.86
N ILE A 361 -7.36 36.34 -1.65
CA ILE A 361 -5.97 36.50 -1.16
C ILE A 361 -5.93 37.55 -0.04
N GLY A 362 -5.29 37.20 1.07
CA GLY A 362 -5.22 38.03 2.27
C GLY A 362 -6.48 38.08 3.13
N LYS A 363 -7.57 37.40 2.73
CA LYS A 363 -8.76 37.25 3.60
C LYS A 363 -8.56 36.17 4.64
N ASN A 364 -9.27 36.30 5.75
CA ASN A 364 -9.27 35.27 6.79
C ASN A 364 -10.08 34.05 6.34
N LEU A 365 -9.41 32.99 5.95
CA LEU A 365 -10.02 31.70 5.61
C LEU A 365 -10.08 30.74 6.81
N SER A 366 -9.65 31.17 8.01
CA SER A 366 -9.50 30.31 9.20
C SER A 366 -10.75 30.28 10.10
N SER A 367 -11.67 31.19 9.92
CA SER A 367 -12.85 31.36 10.80
C SER A 367 -14.14 31.48 10.00
#